data_a3f757fe75c04c6ab996416846eaf402
#
_entry.id   a3f757fe75c04c6ab996416846eaf402
#
_cell.length_a   1.000
_cell.length_b   1.000
_cell.length_c   1.000
_cell.angle_alpha   90.00
_cell.angle_beta   90.00
_cell.angle_gamma   90.00
#
_symmetry.space_group_name_H-M   'P 1'
#
loop_
_entity.id
_entity.type
_entity.pdbx_description
1 polymer ?
#
loop_
_entity_poly.entity_id
_entity_poly.type
_entity_poly.pdbx_seq_one_letter_code
_entity_poly.pdbx_strand_id
1 'polypeptide(L)'
;MKKIIKRIFVVILSVIFVCSFSTYAYASEKVQPTISFCATLKIVSCPNASNSSKANSGILGHSFLIVENIGVSTFKIGHMTVPVGESITIGTYSNRKNHNGIWYNIEGYTGMNGTCYSLTTGLTGSQVATLRDTINAHDSWSLTKNCSYFAKTVWNSVNTGCKLSGGNPKALADSIKKVNGYSTKVTIPKKSINNIARHTKDGIVYDKT
;
A
#
# COMPACT_ATOMS: atom_id res chain seq x y z
N MET A 1 -34.84 8.13 74.63
CA MET A 1 -34.16 7.08 73.89
C MET A 1 -34.72 6.84 72.50
N LYS A 2 -36.02 6.65 72.24
CA LYS A 2 -36.58 6.38 70.92
C LYS A 2 -36.32 7.42 69.79
N LYS A 3 -36.21 8.73 70.16
CA LYS A 3 -35.94 9.81 69.15
C LYS A 3 -34.45 9.87 68.73
N ILE A 4 -33.53 9.46 69.56
CA ILE A 4 -32.09 9.44 69.22
C ILE A 4 -31.76 8.29 68.26
N ILE A 5 -32.34 7.14 68.53
CA ILE A 5 -32.16 5.95 67.67
C ILE A 5 -32.67 6.20 66.24
N LYS A 6 -33.82 6.91 66.06
CA LYS A 6 -34.31 7.27 64.71
C LYS A 6 -33.39 8.21 63.95
N ARG A 7 -32.73 9.15 64.64
CA ARG A 7 -31.78 10.09 63.99
C ARG A 7 -30.49 9.40 63.58
N ILE A 8 -29.99 8.46 64.37
CA ILE A 8 -28.80 7.67 64.02
C ILE A 8 -29.08 6.74 62.81
N PHE A 9 -30.27 6.15 62.75
CA PHE A 9 -30.64 5.28 61.61
C PHE A 9 -30.76 6.02 60.29
N VAL A 10 -31.24 7.27 60.28
CA VAL A 10 -31.37 8.12 59.08
C VAL A 10 -29.98 8.57 58.62
N VAL A 11 -29.05 8.88 59.52
CA VAL A 11 -27.67 9.28 59.14
C VAL A 11 -26.87 8.10 58.56
N ILE A 12 -27.03 6.91 59.13
CA ILE A 12 -26.37 5.69 58.60
C ILE A 12 -26.91 5.33 57.24
N LEU A 13 -28.21 5.46 56.99
CA LEU A 13 -28.84 5.16 55.68
C LEU A 13 -28.39 6.15 54.59
N SER A 14 -28.21 7.45 54.96
CA SER A 14 -27.74 8.45 53.99
C SER A 14 -26.25 8.29 53.62
N VAL A 15 -25.42 7.83 54.56
CA VAL A 15 -23.98 7.57 54.28
C VAL A 15 -23.79 6.34 53.40
N ILE A 16 -24.63 5.28 53.59
CA ILE A 16 -24.59 4.09 52.73
C ILE A 16 -25.05 4.44 51.31
N PHE A 17 -26.02 5.35 51.13
CA PHE A 17 -26.51 5.76 49.83
C PHE A 17 -25.51 6.61 49.03
N VAL A 18 -24.69 7.44 49.70
CA VAL A 18 -23.65 8.24 49.08
C VAL A 18 -22.44 7.41 48.65
N CYS A 19 -22.10 6.33 49.39
CA CYS A 19 -21.01 5.43 49.00
C CYS A 19 -21.37 4.47 47.85
N SER A 20 -22.65 4.28 47.52
CA SER A 20 -23.08 3.36 46.46
C SER A 20 -23.04 3.99 45.06
N PHE A 21 -22.90 5.31 44.94
CA PHE A 21 -22.85 6.00 43.64
C PHE A 21 -21.45 6.30 43.11
N SER A 22 -20.40 6.00 43.90
CA SER A 22 -19.02 6.30 43.48
C SER A 22 -18.34 5.19 42.67
N THR A 23 -19.02 4.07 42.39
CA THR A 23 -18.38 2.95 41.70
C THR A 23 -18.88 2.72 40.26
N TYR A 24 -19.71 3.61 39.70
CA TYR A 24 -20.25 3.45 38.35
C TYR A 24 -19.77 4.49 37.35
N ALA A 25 -18.57 5.01 37.46
CA ALA A 25 -18.03 5.94 36.47
C ALA A 25 -16.63 5.55 35.98
N TYR A 26 -16.30 4.26 35.94
CA TYR A 26 -15.31 3.76 34.97
C TYR A 26 -16.04 3.14 33.82
N ALA A 27 -16.71 3.98 33.01
CA ALA A 27 -16.98 3.61 31.65
C ALA A 27 -15.62 3.39 31.01
N SER A 28 -15.25 2.12 30.83
CA SER A 28 -14.17 1.73 29.97
C SER A 28 -14.47 2.37 28.60
N GLU A 29 -13.84 3.51 28.34
CA GLU A 29 -13.83 4.10 27.02
C GLU A 29 -13.27 3.01 26.12
N LYS A 30 -14.14 2.35 25.34
CA LYS A 30 -13.71 1.39 24.32
C LYS A 30 -12.90 2.22 23.34
N VAL A 31 -11.58 2.24 23.55
CA VAL A 31 -10.64 2.80 22.57
C VAL A 31 -10.92 2.04 21.29
N GLN A 32 -11.65 2.68 20.39
CA GLN A 32 -11.84 2.15 19.04
C GLN A 32 -10.44 1.99 18.46
N PRO A 33 -10.07 0.81 17.96
CA PRO A 33 -8.75 0.62 17.37
C PRO A 33 -8.61 1.60 16.19
N THR A 34 -7.81 2.62 16.39
CA THR A 34 -7.50 3.58 15.32
C THR A 34 -6.67 2.82 14.28
N ILE A 35 -7.21 2.62 13.08
CA ILE A 35 -6.45 2.03 11.98
C ILE A 35 -5.34 3.00 11.62
N SER A 36 -4.09 2.67 11.97
CA SER A 36 -2.92 3.45 11.60
C SER A 36 -2.34 2.93 10.30
N PHE A 37 -2.36 3.77 9.26
CA PHE A 37 -1.65 3.50 8.02
C PHE A 37 -0.21 3.97 8.13
N CYS A 38 0.73 3.12 7.66
CA CYS A 38 2.17 3.44 7.60
C CYS A 38 2.70 3.58 6.17
N ALA A 39 1.90 3.21 5.17
CA ALA A 39 2.25 3.38 3.77
C ALA A 39 1.01 3.70 2.93
N THR A 40 1.22 4.24 1.72
CA THR A 40 0.24 4.22 0.65
C THR A 40 0.71 3.29 -0.47
N LEU A 41 -0.25 2.57 -1.06
CA LEU A 41 -0.06 1.80 -2.29
C LEU A 41 -0.92 2.42 -3.38
N LYS A 42 -0.29 2.75 -4.51
CA LYS A 42 -0.99 3.18 -5.72
C LYS A 42 -0.73 2.17 -6.84
N ILE A 43 -1.80 1.62 -7.42
CA ILE A 43 -1.71 0.87 -8.67
C ILE A 43 -1.93 1.81 -9.83
N VAL A 44 -1.09 1.70 -10.84
CA VAL A 44 -1.11 2.55 -12.05
C VAL A 44 -1.15 1.67 -13.28
N SER A 45 -2.00 2.04 -14.24
CA SER A 45 -2.02 1.44 -15.57
C SER A 45 -2.13 2.51 -16.65
N CYS A 46 -1.18 2.51 -17.57
CA CYS A 46 -1.03 3.45 -18.68
C CYS A 46 -1.18 2.70 -20.01
N PRO A 47 -2.40 2.54 -20.56
CA PRO A 47 -2.68 1.63 -21.68
C PRO A 47 -1.97 1.99 -22.99
N ASN A 48 -1.64 3.27 -23.19
CA ASN A 48 -1.00 3.78 -24.41
C ASN A 48 0.39 4.36 -24.14
N ALA A 49 1.00 4.04 -22.99
CA ALA A 49 2.32 4.55 -22.68
C ALA A 49 3.36 3.93 -23.61
N SER A 50 4.15 4.76 -24.25
CA SER A 50 5.41 4.36 -24.85
C SER A 50 6.53 4.72 -23.89
N ASN A 51 7.32 3.76 -23.46
CA ASN A 51 8.57 4.07 -22.78
C ASN A 51 9.51 4.70 -23.81
N SER A 52 10.02 5.89 -23.52
CA SER A 52 11.01 6.58 -24.35
C SER A 52 12.36 5.83 -24.41
N SER A 53 12.59 4.86 -23.57
CA SER A 53 13.70 3.92 -23.67
C SER A 53 13.30 2.77 -24.61
N LYS A 54 14.01 2.63 -25.71
CA LYS A 54 13.90 1.60 -26.77
C LYS A 54 13.84 0.16 -26.24
N ALA A 55 12.82 -0.20 -25.51
CA ALA A 55 12.50 -1.58 -25.21
C ALA A 55 11.59 -2.08 -26.34
N ASN A 56 12.16 -2.85 -27.27
CA ASN A 56 11.50 -3.54 -28.38
C ASN A 56 10.50 -4.61 -27.89
N SER A 57 9.53 -4.22 -27.10
CA SER A 57 8.37 -5.07 -26.87
C SER A 57 7.18 -4.39 -27.50
N GLY A 58 6.64 -4.94 -28.58
CA GLY A 58 5.43 -4.48 -29.27
C GLY A 58 4.16 -4.53 -28.42
N ILE A 59 4.30 -4.47 -27.08
CA ILE A 59 3.22 -4.38 -26.11
C ILE A 59 3.06 -2.91 -25.77
N LEU A 60 2.01 -2.30 -26.32
CA LEU A 60 1.59 -0.96 -25.96
C LEU A 60 1.13 -0.93 -24.50
N GLY A 61 1.66 0.03 -23.74
CA GLY A 61 1.26 0.31 -22.38
C GLY A 61 2.11 -0.38 -21.31
N HIS A 62 1.97 0.11 -20.08
CA HIS A 62 2.65 -0.41 -18.89
C HIS A 62 1.77 -0.29 -17.66
N SER A 63 1.95 -1.21 -16.71
CA SER A 63 1.30 -1.17 -15.39
C SER A 63 2.34 -1.39 -14.30
N PHE A 64 2.22 -0.63 -13.21
CA PHE A 64 3.19 -0.64 -12.13
C PHE A 64 2.55 -0.20 -10.82
N LEU A 65 3.32 -0.25 -9.75
CA LEU A 65 2.95 0.19 -8.42
C LEU A 65 3.79 1.38 -8.00
N ILE A 66 3.21 2.24 -7.16
CA ILE A 66 3.93 3.25 -6.40
C ILE A 66 3.66 2.96 -4.93
N VAL A 67 4.72 2.86 -4.12
CA VAL A 67 4.61 2.71 -2.67
C VAL A 67 5.30 3.90 -2.02
N GLU A 68 4.59 4.57 -1.12
CA GLU A 68 5.09 5.69 -0.33
C GLU A 68 5.09 5.32 1.15
N ASN A 69 6.17 5.61 1.84
CA ASN A 69 6.27 5.46 3.28
C ASN A 69 5.77 6.73 3.96
N ILE A 70 4.56 6.67 4.52
CA ILE A 70 3.95 7.75 5.31
C ILE A 70 4.03 7.49 6.82
N GLY A 71 4.72 6.42 7.21
CA GLY A 71 4.88 6.03 8.60
C GLY A 71 6.04 6.77 9.29
N VAL A 72 6.40 6.29 10.46
CA VAL A 72 7.46 6.88 11.31
C VAL A 72 8.76 6.07 11.29
N SER A 73 8.80 4.98 10.57
CA SER A 73 9.98 4.10 10.46
C SER A 73 10.18 3.60 9.04
N THR A 74 11.45 3.34 8.71
CA THR A 74 11.83 2.72 7.43
C THR A 74 11.31 1.28 7.37
N PHE A 75 10.85 0.84 6.18
CA PHE A 75 10.46 -0.54 5.92
C PHE A 75 11.03 -1.05 4.59
N LYS A 76 10.86 -2.35 4.33
CA LYS A 76 11.23 -2.96 3.05
C LYS A 76 9.99 -3.37 2.26
N ILE A 77 10.03 -3.13 0.95
CA ILE A 77 9.07 -3.62 -0.04
C ILE A 77 9.81 -4.52 -1.03
N GLY A 78 9.46 -5.79 -1.06
CA GLY A 78 10.37 -6.78 -1.62
C GLY A 78 11.69 -6.69 -0.86
N HIS A 79 12.79 -6.49 -1.58
CA HIS A 79 14.11 -6.24 -0.98
C HIS A 79 14.50 -4.76 -0.93
N MET A 80 13.71 -3.86 -1.54
CA MET A 80 13.99 -2.42 -1.59
C MET A 80 13.64 -1.75 -0.26
N THR A 81 14.59 -1.03 0.30
CA THR A 81 14.38 -0.18 1.48
C THR A 81 13.66 1.12 1.08
N VAL A 82 12.60 1.48 1.83
CA VAL A 82 11.82 2.70 1.64
C VAL A 82 11.92 3.57 2.91
N PRO A 83 12.76 4.60 2.92
CA PRO A 83 12.87 5.54 4.04
C PRO A 83 11.54 6.28 4.28
N VAL A 84 11.38 6.86 5.46
CA VAL A 84 10.24 7.71 5.83
C VAL A 84 10.14 8.89 4.86
N GLY A 85 8.94 9.18 4.37
CA GLY A 85 8.66 10.25 3.40
C GLY A 85 9.10 9.95 1.96
N GLU A 86 9.72 8.78 1.71
CA GLU A 86 10.15 8.40 0.37
C GLU A 86 9.13 7.50 -0.34
N SER A 87 9.18 7.57 -1.68
CA SER A 87 8.36 6.72 -2.55
C SER A 87 9.26 5.92 -3.49
N ILE A 88 8.79 4.74 -3.90
CA ILE A 88 9.40 3.92 -4.95
C ILE A 88 8.37 3.53 -6.00
N THR A 89 8.83 3.29 -7.24
CA THR A 89 8.02 2.60 -8.25
C THR A 89 8.48 1.15 -8.39
N ILE A 90 7.56 0.25 -8.72
CA ILE A 90 7.81 -1.19 -8.86
C ILE A 90 7.05 -1.72 -10.05
N GLY A 91 7.76 -2.20 -11.04
CA GLY A 91 7.20 -2.82 -12.24
C GLY A 91 7.94 -4.09 -12.65
N THR A 92 7.35 -4.88 -13.57
CA THR A 92 8.05 -6.01 -14.14
C THR A 92 8.33 -5.77 -15.63
N TYR A 93 9.50 -6.21 -16.07
CA TYR A 93 10.02 -5.98 -17.42
C TYR A 93 10.58 -7.26 -18.01
N SER A 94 10.45 -7.41 -19.33
CA SER A 94 11.08 -8.50 -20.09
C SER A 94 12.48 -8.10 -20.51
N ASN A 95 13.40 -9.04 -20.40
CA ASN A 95 14.76 -9.00 -20.96
C ASN A 95 15.51 -7.66 -20.82
N ARG A 96 15.28 -6.98 -19.70
CA ARG A 96 16.06 -5.80 -19.38
C ARG A 96 17.35 -6.25 -18.71
N LYS A 97 18.50 -5.98 -19.33
CA LYS A 97 19.84 -6.37 -18.80
C LYS A 97 19.87 -7.84 -18.31
N ASN A 98 19.37 -8.76 -19.15
CA ASN A 98 19.29 -10.20 -18.85
C ASN A 98 18.49 -10.55 -17.60
N HIS A 99 17.54 -9.69 -17.18
CA HIS A 99 16.61 -9.95 -16.10
C HIS A 99 15.16 -9.85 -16.59
N ASN A 100 14.40 -10.93 -16.40
CA ASN A 100 12.96 -11.02 -16.65
C ASN A 100 12.23 -11.00 -15.32
N GLY A 101 11.85 -9.83 -14.82
CA GLY A 101 11.25 -9.75 -13.49
C GLY A 101 11.09 -8.31 -12.99
N ILE A 102 11.18 -8.17 -11.69
CA ILE A 102 10.90 -6.94 -10.96
C ILE A 102 12.08 -5.96 -11.05
N TRP A 103 11.69 -4.72 -11.34
CA TRP A 103 12.56 -3.57 -11.30
C TRP A 103 11.96 -2.48 -10.42
N TYR A 104 12.83 -1.77 -9.74
CA TYR A 104 12.50 -0.62 -8.91
C TYR A 104 12.94 0.67 -9.60
N ASN A 105 12.08 1.69 -9.50
CA ASN A 105 12.37 3.07 -9.89
C ASN A 105 12.59 3.34 -11.39
N ILE A 106 12.31 2.39 -12.28
CA ILE A 106 12.40 2.63 -13.73
C ILE A 106 11.40 3.72 -14.14
N GLU A 107 10.14 3.60 -13.73
CA GLU A 107 9.09 4.54 -14.09
C GLU A 107 9.37 5.95 -13.52
N GLY A 108 10.00 6.00 -12.35
CA GLY A 108 10.46 7.26 -11.74
C GLY A 108 11.59 7.93 -12.50
N TYR A 109 12.44 7.15 -13.16
CA TYR A 109 13.52 7.65 -14.00
C TYR A 109 13.06 8.01 -15.42
N THR A 110 12.32 7.10 -16.07
CA THR A 110 11.92 7.30 -17.48
C THR A 110 10.69 8.19 -17.65
N GLY A 111 9.86 8.29 -16.62
CA GLY A 111 8.51 8.83 -16.74
C GLY A 111 7.59 7.92 -17.53
N MET A 112 6.34 8.32 -17.68
CA MET A 112 5.33 7.67 -18.51
C MET A 112 4.66 8.70 -19.40
N ASN A 113 4.62 8.44 -20.69
CA ASN A 113 3.85 9.24 -21.64
C ASN A 113 2.43 8.67 -21.76
N GLY A 114 1.44 9.53 -22.04
CA GLY A 114 0.06 9.15 -22.23
C GLY A 114 -0.77 9.15 -20.94
N THR A 115 -2.06 8.85 -21.09
CA THR A 115 -3.00 8.86 -19.97
C THR A 115 -2.81 7.60 -19.11
N CYS A 116 -2.61 7.81 -17.83
CA CYS A 116 -2.55 6.76 -16.83
C CYS A 116 -3.78 6.80 -15.92
N TYR A 117 -4.21 5.64 -15.46
CA TYR A 117 -5.32 5.46 -14.52
C TYR A 117 -4.78 4.84 -13.24
N SER A 118 -5.25 5.31 -12.10
CA SER A 118 -4.75 4.82 -10.81
C SER A 118 -5.82 4.71 -9.73
N LEU A 119 -5.56 3.85 -8.76
CA LEU A 119 -6.24 3.78 -7.46
C LEU A 119 -5.19 3.86 -6.37
N THR A 120 -5.57 4.42 -5.23
CA THR A 120 -4.70 4.51 -4.05
C THR A 120 -5.39 3.94 -2.82
N THR A 121 -4.65 3.24 -1.98
CA THR A 121 -5.11 2.74 -0.67
C THR A 121 -4.05 2.97 0.39
N GLY A 122 -4.48 3.18 1.64
CA GLY A 122 -3.60 3.13 2.80
C GLY A 122 -3.28 1.69 3.19
N LEU A 123 -2.09 1.44 3.71
CA LEU A 123 -1.63 0.14 4.20
C LEU A 123 -1.25 0.20 5.67
N THR A 124 -1.74 -0.77 6.44
CA THR A 124 -1.26 -1.05 7.79
C THR A 124 0.07 -1.80 7.75
N GLY A 125 0.77 -1.91 8.89
CA GLY A 125 2.03 -2.65 8.97
C GLY A 125 1.91 -4.13 8.54
N SER A 126 0.79 -4.81 8.86
CA SER A 126 0.54 -6.18 8.41
C SER A 126 0.34 -6.27 6.90
N GLN A 127 -0.34 -5.29 6.30
CA GLN A 127 -0.51 -5.24 4.84
C GLN A 127 0.81 -4.92 4.12
N VAL A 128 1.70 -4.09 4.71
CA VAL A 128 3.06 -3.86 4.20
C VAL A 128 3.87 -5.17 4.20
N ALA A 129 3.75 -6.00 5.25
CA ALA A 129 4.39 -7.32 5.28
C ALA A 129 3.85 -8.24 4.17
N THR A 130 2.51 -8.34 4.03
CA THR A 130 1.88 -9.10 2.94
C THR A 130 2.32 -8.62 1.56
N LEU A 131 2.38 -7.31 1.36
CA LEU A 131 2.84 -6.68 0.11
C LEU A 131 4.28 -7.10 -0.22
N ARG A 132 5.19 -6.99 0.75
CA ARG A 132 6.59 -7.39 0.63
C ARG A 132 6.72 -8.87 0.20
N ASP A 133 6.02 -9.76 0.90
CA ASP A 133 6.12 -11.20 0.68
C ASP A 133 5.51 -11.58 -0.69
N THR A 134 4.40 -10.93 -1.09
CA THR A 134 3.81 -11.11 -2.42
C THR A 134 4.76 -10.66 -3.52
N ILE A 135 5.44 -9.53 -3.37
CA ILE A 135 6.42 -9.04 -4.34
C ILE A 135 7.58 -10.03 -4.46
N ASN A 136 8.14 -10.49 -3.33
CA ASN A 136 9.24 -11.47 -3.35
C ASN A 136 8.87 -12.79 -4.07
N ALA A 137 7.61 -13.20 -4.00
CA ALA A 137 7.11 -14.41 -4.65
C ALA A 137 6.86 -14.26 -6.16
N HIS A 138 6.92 -13.04 -6.72
CA HIS A 138 6.50 -12.78 -8.11
C HIS A 138 7.60 -12.14 -8.98
N ASP A 139 8.87 -12.41 -8.68
CA ASP A 139 10.00 -11.95 -9.50
C ASP A 139 10.12 -12.74 -10.80
N SER A 140 9.20 -12.48 -11.71
CA SER A 140 9.21 -13.08 -13.05
C SER A 140 8.42 -12.24 -14.03
N TRP A 141 8.76 -12.35 -15.33
CA TRP A 141 7.99 -11.78 -16.42
C TRP A 141 7.83 -12.80 -17.55
N SER A 142 6.63 -12.89 -18.09
CA SER A 142 6.28 -13.63 -19.31
C SER A 142 5.07 -12.96 -19.98
N LEU A 143 4.64 -13.44 -21.13
CA LEU A 143 3.44 -12.91 -21.80
C LEU A 143 2.17 -13.02 -20.92
N THR A 144 2.06 -14.07 -20.13
CA THR A 144 0.93 -14.30 -19.22
C THR A 144 1.16 -13.73 -17.83
N LYS A 145 2.42 -13.63 -17.37
CA LYS A 145 2.83 -13.02 -16.10
C LYS A 145 3.52 -11.68 -16.35
N ASN A 146 2.84 -10.79 -17.08
CA ASN A 146 3.34 -9.48 -17.48
C ASN A 146 3.18 -8.41 -16.37
N CYS A 147 3.51 -7.17 -16.70
CA CYS A 147 3.42 -6.04 -15.76
C CYS A 147 2.03 -5.84 -15.15
N SER A 148 0.96 -6.08 -15.92
CA SER A 148 -0.41 -5.95 -15.41
C SER A 148 -0.81 -7.12 -14.51
N TYR A 149 -0.36 -8.33 -14.82
CA TYR A 149 -0.53 -9.48 -13.94
C TYR A 149 0.15 -9.22 -12.58
N PHE A 150 1.40 -8.77 -12.59
CA PHE A 150 2.15 -8.43 -11.38
C PHE A 150 1.43 -7.35 -10.57
N ALA A 151 1.19 -6.18 -11.16
CA ALA A 151 0.59 -5.05 -10.46
C ALA A 151 -0.77 -5.42 -9.84
N LYS A 152 -1.63 -6.11 -10.60
CA LYS A 152 -2.94 -6.59 -10.13
C LYS A 152 -2.80 -7.61 -8.99
N THR A 153 -1.89 -8.58 -9.11
CA THR A 153 -1.71 -9.62 -8.08
C THR A 153 -1.28 -9.01 -6.76
N VAL A 154 -0.33 -8.09 -6.80
CA VAL A 154 0.17 -7.39 -5.61
C VAL A 154 -0.92 -6.48 -5.02
N TRP A 155 -1.66 -5.73 -5.83
CA TRP A 155 -2.81 -4.94 -5.36
C TRP A 155 -3.85 -5.82 -4.65
N ASN A 156 -4.24 -6.90 -5.28
CA ASN A 156 -5.29 -7.80 -4.79
C ASN A 156 -4.89 -8.56 -3.52
N SER A 157 -3.60 -8.71 -3.23
CA SER A 157 -3.13 -9.36 -2.00
C SER A 157 -3.43 -8.56 -0.74
N VAL A 158 -3.54 -7.23 -0.86
CA VAL A 158 -3.79 -6.31 0.26
C VAL A 158 -5.17 -5.62 0.19
N ASN A 159 -5.88 -5.74 -0.92
CA ASN A 159 -7.20 -5.12 -1.14
C ASN A 159 -8.27 -6.19 -1.40
N THR A 160 -8.77 -6.83 -0.34
CA THR A 160 -9.77 -7.89 -0.46
C THR A 160 -11.15 -7.37 -0.88
N GLY A 161 -11.50 -6.14 -0.51
CA GLY A 161 -12.78 -5.49 -0.83
C GLY A 161 -12.81 -4.79 -2.20
N CYS A 162 -11.66 -4.61 -2.86
CA CYS A 162 -11.56 -3.94 -4.16
C CYS A 162 -10.57 -4.69 -5.06
N LYS A 163 -10.98 -5.86 -5.53
CA LYS A 163 -10.15 -6.68 -6.43
C LYS A 163 -10.26 -6.20 -7.86
N LEU A 164 -9.10 -6.06 -8.50
CA LEU A 164 -8.97 -5.71 -9.90
C LEU A 164 -8.78 -6.93 -10.79
N SER A 165 -9.13 -6.80 -12.05
CA SER A 165 -8.97 -7.80 -13.11
C SER A 165 -8.22 -7.21 -14.31
N GLY A 166 -7.87 -8.05 -15.28
CA GLY A 166 -7.17 -7.65 -16.50
C GLY A 166 -5.80 -8.31 -16.63
N GLY A 167 -5.48 -8.73 -17.83
CA GLY A 167 -4.22 -9.43 -18.17
C GLY A 167 -3.27 -8.58 -19.02
N ASN A 168 -3.63 -7.32 -19.32
CA ASN A 168 -2.80 -6.36 -20.04
C ASN A 168 -3.11 -4.93 -19.54
N PRO A 169 -2.30 -3.92 -19.89
CA PRO A 169 -2.47 -2.56 -19.39
C PRO A 169 -3.83 -1.95 -19.71
N LYS A 170 -4.39 -2.21 -20.90
CA LYS A 170 -5.71 -1.70 -21.26
C LYS A 170 -6.81 -2.32 -20.39
N ALA A 171 -6.83 -3.64 -20.28
CA ALA A 171 -7.84 -4.34 -19.47
C ALA A 171 -7.74 -3.99 -17.98
N LEU A 172 -6.52 -3.80 -17.44
CA LEU A 172 -6.33 -3.36 -16.06
C LEU A 172 -6.81 -1.90 -15.87
N ALA A 173 -6.51 -1.00 -16.81
CA ALA A 173 -7.03 0.36 -16.77
C ALA A 173 -8.56 0.39 -16.83
N ASP A 174 -9.19 -0.47 -17.65
CA ASP A 174 -10.64 -0.60 -17.71
C ASP A 174 -11.24 -1.14 -16.39
N SER A 175 -10.51 -2.02 -15.69
CA SER A 175 -10.90 -2.46 -14.36
C SER A 175 -10.77 -1.35 -13.31
N ILE A 176 -9.70 -0.58 -13.35
CA ILE A 176 -9.48 0.58 -12.46
C ILE A 176 -10.60 1.60 -12.61
N LYS A 177 -10.98 1.94 -13.84
CA LYS A 177 -12.04 2.93 -14.13
C LYS A 177 -13.42 2.56 -13.59
N LYS A 178 -13.67 1.30 -13.28
CA LYS A 178 -14.94 0.83 -12.69
C LYS A 178 -15.02 1.06 -11.19
N VAL A 179 -13.93 1.42 -10.55
CA VAL A 179 -13.86 1.65 -9.11
C VAL A 179 -14.03 3.14 -8.82
N ASN A 180 -14.93 3.48 -7.89
CA ASN A 180 -15.09 4.86 -7.45
C ASN A 180 -13.80 5.39 -6.83
N GLY A 181 -13.44 6.64 -7.15
CA GLY A 181 -12.22 7.26 -6.64
C GLY A 181 -10.97 6.98 -7.47
N TYR A 182 -11.09 6.39 -8.67
CA TYR A 182 -9.95 6.34 -9.58
C TYR A 182 -9.52 7.76 -10.02
N SER A 183 -8.25 7.89 -10.37
CA SER A 183 -7.66 9.15 -10.82
C SER A 183 -6.90 8.99 -12.13
N THR A 184 -6.98 10.03 -12.97
CA THR A 184 -6.10 10.20 -14.16
C THR A 184 -4.93 11.14 -13.88
N LYS A 185 -4.92 11.82 -12.72
CA LYS A 185 -3.83 12.68 -12.27
C LYS A 185 -2.83 11.83 -11.50
N VAL A 186 -1.89 11.21 -12.22
CA VAL A 186 -0.87 10.33 -11.64
C VAL A 186 0.46 11.08 -11.55
N THR A 187 0.90 11.36 -10.34
CA THR A 187 2.26 11.85 -10.09
C THR A 187 3.18 10.65 -9.87
N ILE A 188 4.20 10.52 -10.71
CA ILE A 188 5.25 9.50 -10.57
C ILE A 188 6.45 10.15 -9.89
N PRO A 189 6.96 9.60 -8.76
CA PRO A 189 8.08 10.17 -8.05
C PRO A 189 9.33 10.13 -8.93
N LYS A 190 9.97 11.29 -9.13
CA LYS A 190 11.20 11.38 -9.94
C LYS A 190 12.35 10.66 -9.24
N LYS A 191 13.07 9.86 -10.00
CA LYS A 191 14.25 9.11 -9.52
C LYS A 191 15.41 9.30 -10.49
N SER A 192 16.63 9.23 -9.98
CA SER A 192 17.84 9.23 -10.81
C SER A 192 18.15 7.81 -11.30
N ILE A 193 19.01 7.69 -12.31
CA ILE A 193 19.50 6.40 -12.81
C ILE A 193 20.15 5.56 -11.70
N ASN A 194 20.83 6.19 -10.75
CA ASN A 194 21.49 5.52 -9.63
C ASN A 194 20.50 4.88 -8.63
N ASN A 195 19.20 5.22 -8.72
CA ASN A 195 18.16 4.64 -7.89
C ASN A 195 17.49 3.43 -8.55
N ILE A 196 17.79 3.14 -9.83
CA ILE A 196 17.24 1.97 -10.51
C ILE A 196 17.90 0.71 -9.94
N ALA A 197 17.09 -0.28 -9.59
CA ALA A 197 17.57 -1.56 -9.12
C ALA A 197 16.70 -2.69 -9.66
N ARG A 198 17.31 -3.86 -9.90
CA ARG A 198 16.59 -5.10 -10.16
C ARG A 198 16.46 -5.91 -8.87
N HIS A 199 15.34 -6.60 -8.75
CA HIS A 199 15.13 -7.61 -7.75
C HIS A 199 15.97 -8.83 -8.04
N THR A 200 16.45 -9.52 -7.03
CA THR A 200 17.12 -10.83 -7.14
C THR A 200 16.68 -11.69 -5.98
N LYS A 201 16.96 -12.98 -6.07
CA LYS A 201 16.67 -13.93 -4.99
C LYS A 201 17.26 -13.49 -3.64
N ASP A 202 18.45 -12.89 -3.66
CA ASP A 202 19.23 -12.58 -2.47
C ASP A 202 19.18 -11.09 -2.06
N GLY A 203 18.46 -10.26 -2.82
CA GLY A 203 18.39 -8.83 -2.52
C GLY A 203 18.08 -7.96 -3.73
N ILE A 204 18.76 -6.82 -3.84
CA ILE A 204 18.68 -5.90 -4.98
C ILE A 204 20.07 -5.67 -5.58
N VAL A 205 20.10 -5.45 -6.90
CA VAL A 205 21.31 -5.03 -7.62
C VAL A 205 21.01 -3.70 -8.31
N TYR A 206 21.72 -2.66 -7.91
CA TYR A 206 21.60 -1.35 -8.53
C TYR A 206 22.17 -1.34 -9.96
N ASP A 207 21.46 -0.68 -10.84
CA ASP A 207 21.85 -0.51 -12.23
C ASP A 207 22.78 0.69 -12.37
N LYS A 208 24.05 0.48 -12.04
CA LYS A 208 25.11 1.51 -12.15
C LYS A 208 25.65 1.53 -13.57
N THR A 209 24.95 2.15 -14.50
CA THR A 209 25.51 2.45 -15.84
C THR A 209 24.95 3.72 -16.39
#